data_d2ee085ab87a69e7166a4298e9063523
#
_entry.id   d2ee085ab87a69e7166a4298e9063523
#
_cell.length_a   1.000
_cell.length_b   1.000
_cell.length_c   1.000
_cell.angle_alpha   90.00
_cell.angle_beta   90.00
_cell.angle_gamma   90.00
#
_symmetry.space_group_name_H-M   'P 1'
#
loop_
_entity.id
_entity.type
_entity.pdbx_description
1 polymer ?
#
loop_
_entity_poly.entity_id
_entity_poly.type
_entity_poly.pdbx_seq_one_letter_code
_entity_poly.pdbx_strand_id
1 'polypeptide(L)'
;MMKTYLVRNFRKRKSVVSLAALVASLGAIAQTNEIPNRLIDYPTFLTNAAEVAQLRGQHRLTEDQFIAMAAEPGTVIFDARSDDKYQKLHIKDAKHLSFSEITESELGKIIPEKSAPVLIYCNNNFLNAPNTFATKAPAASLNIHTFNTLYNYGYTNVYELGPLLDVRKAKLQFEGTQVKEP
;
A
#
# COMPACT_ATOMS: atom_id res chain seq x y z
N MET A 1 -38.82 7.57 -92.58
CA MET A 1 -37.70 8.29 -91.93
C MET A 1 -37.51 7.75 -90.53
N MET A 2 -36.56 6.82 -90.33
CA MET A 2 -36.29 6.19 -88.98
C MET A 2 -35.03 6.88 -88.48
N LYS A 3 -35.12 7.49 -87.27
CA LYS A 3 -33.97 8.03 -86.56
C LYS A 3 -33.47 6.99 -85.60
N THR A 4 -32.25 6.54 -85.83
CA THR A 4 -31.52 5.59 -84.97
C THR A 4 -30.89 6.37 -83.81
N TYR A 5 -31.22 6.02 -82.58
CA TYR A 5 -30.55 6.56 -81.38
C TYR A 5 -29.43 5.65 -80.97
N LEU A 6 -28.23 6.19 -80.92
CA LEU A 6 -27.03 5.54 -80.44
C LEU A 6 -27.05 5.58 -78.89
N VAL A 7 -27.13 4.41 -78.23
CA VAL A 7 -26.97 4.29 -76.81
C VAL A 7 -25.49 4.17 -76.46
N ARG A 8 -24.99 5.17 -75.79
CA ARG A 8 -23.60 5.26 -75.30
C ARG A 8 -23.48 4.54 -73.94
N ASN A 9 -22.88 3.37 -73.91
CA ASN A 9 -22.62 2.63 -72.69
C ASN A 9 -21.49 3.31 -71.87
N PHE A 10 -21.84 3.92 -70.75
CA PHE A 10 -20.87 4.36 -69.72
C PHE A 10 -20.48 3.18 -68.86
N ARG A 11 -19.27 2.63 -69.07
CA ARG A 11 -18.63 1.71 -68.14
C ARG A 11 -18.18 2.49 -66.91
N LYS A 12 -18.87 2.31 -65.78
CA LYS A 12 -18.41 2.75 -64.44
C LYS A 12 -17.19 1.95 -64.05
N ARG A 13 -16.00 2.54 -64.12
CA ARG A 13 -14.79 2.01 -63.46
C ARG A 13 -14.99 2.11 -61.94
N LYS A 14 -15.14 0.97 -61.25
CA LYS A 14 -15.05 0.89 -59.83
C LYS A 14 -13.58 1.06 -59.43
N SER A 15 -13.22 2.19 -58.85
CA SER A 15 -11.94 2.39 -58.22
C SER A 15 -11.93 1.54 -56.93
N VAL A 16 -11.18 0.45 -56.97
CA VAL A 16 -10.82 -0.28 -55.77
C VAL A 16 -9.71 0.53 -55.10
N VAL A 17 -10.08 1.37 -54.13
CA VAL A 17 -9.12 2.01 -53.25
C VAL A 17 -8.64 0.93 -52.29
N SER A 18 -7.39 0.50 -52.47
CA SER A 18 -6.72 -0.44 -51.57
C SER A 18 -6.62 0.13 -50.16
N LEU A 19 -7.36 -0.48 -49.26
CA LEU A 19 -7.31 -0.21 -47.78
C LEU A 19 -6.13 -0.97 -47.16
N ALA A 20 -4.92 -0.68 -47.62
CA ALA A 20 -3.70 -1.37 -47.17
C ALA A 20 -2.62 -0.42 -46.63
N ALA A 21 -3.01 0.74 -46.05
CA ALA A 21 -2.05 1.71 -45.55
C ALA A 21 -2.47 2.32 -44.20
N LEU A 22 -3.00 1.53 -43.27
CA LEU A 22 -3.33 2.04 -41.93
C LEU A 22 -3.13 1.00 -40.82
N VAL A 23 -2.00 0.29 -40.81
CA VAL A 23 -1.61 -0.58 -39.70
C VAL A 23 -0.11 -0.44 -39.36
N ALA A 24 0.50 0.70 -39.63
CA ALA A 24 1.92 0.91 -39.35
C ALA A 24 2.21 2.08 -38.39
N SER A 25 1.29 2.40 -37.43
CA SER A 25 1.54 3.50 -36.50
C SER A 25 1.13 3.22 -35.04
N LEU A 26 1.09 1.95 -34.61
CA LEU A 26 0.83 1.57 -33.22
C LEU A 26 2.00 0.81 -32.61
N GLY A 27 3.22 1.22 -32.87
CA GLY A 27 4.44 0.60 -32.36
C GLY A 27 5.50 1.58 -31.88
N ALA A 28 5.15 2.81 -31.55
CA ALA A 28 6.02 3.62 -30.70
C ALA A 28 5.82 3.13 -29.25
N ILE A 29 6.40 1.97 -28.93
CA ILE A 29 6.74 1.63 -27.55
C ILE A 29 7.63 2.79 -27.12
N ALA A 30 7.12 3.64 -26.21
CA ALA A 30 7.95 4.62 -25.55
C ALA A 30 9.15 3.84 -25.01
N GLN A 31 10.34 4.05 -25.61
CA GLN A 31 11.58 3.61 -25.00
C GLN A 31 11.66 4.36 -23.68
N THR A 32 11.22 3.71 -22.59
CA THR A 32 11.56 4.14 -21.26
C THR A 32 13.08 4.06 -21.22
N ASN A 33 13.75 5.21 -21.16
CA ASN A 33 15.16 5.27 -20.84
C ASN A 33 15.28 4.78 -19.39
N GLU A 34 15.27 3.46 -19.20
CA GLU A 34 15.52 2.87 -17.89
C GLU A 34 16.96 3.21 -17.51
N ILE A 35 17.08 4.03 -16.48
CA ILE A 35 18.35 4.22 -15.78
C ILE A 35 18.48 3.04 -14.83
N PRO A 36 19.37 2.06 -15.09
CA PRO A 36 19.43 0.83 -14.30
C PRO A 36 19.88 1.11 -12.86
N ASN A 37 19.11 0.67 -11.91
CA ASN A 37 19.51 0.62 -10.50
C ASN A 37 19.03 -0.68 -9.88
N ARG A 38 19.93 -1.66 -9.74
CA ARG A 38 19.64 -2.98 -9.18
C ARG A 38 19.22 -3.00 -7.70
N LEU A 39 19.32 -1.85 -7.03
CA LEU A 39 18.93 -1.70 -5.62
C LEU A 39 17.54 -1.06 -5.47
N ILE A 40 16.86 -0.77 -6.58
CA ILE A 40 15.49 -0.24 -6.60
C ILE A 40 14.67 -1.13 -7.52
N ASP A 41 13.75 -1.91 -6.95
CA ASP A 41 12.90 -2.86 -7.66
C ASP A 41 11.43 -2.46 -7.53
N TYR A 42 10.99 -1.53 -8.38
CA TYR A 42 9.61 -1.07 -8.41
C TYR A 42 8.63 -2.14 -8.94
N PRO A 43 8.96 -2.97 -9.95
CA PRO A 43 8.11 -4.07 -10.38
C PRO A 43 7.78 -5.07 -9.27
N THR A 44 8.76 -5.54 -8.50
CA THR A 44 8.55 -6.44 -7.37
C THR A 44 7.72 -5.75 -6.27
N PHE A 45 7.97 -4.46 -5.99
CA PHE A 45 7.14 -3.71 -5.06
C PHE A 45 5.66 -3.70 -5.47
N LEU A 46 5.34 -3.48 -6.75
CA LEU A 46 3.95 -3.48 -7.22
C LEU A 46 3.29 -4.85 -7.10
N THR A 47 4.02 -5.93 -7.41
CA THR A 47 3.52 -7.30 -7.24
C THR A 47 3.19 -7.57 -5.78
N ASN A 48 4.14 -7.33 -4.88
CA ASN A 48 3.96 -7.55 -3.45
C ASN A 48 2.86 -6.64 -2.86
N ALA A 49 2.74 -5.40 -3.33
CA ALA A 49 1.66 -4.51 -2.91
C ALA A 49 0.26 -5.02 -3.31
N ALA A 50 0.13 -5.68 -4.47
CA ALA A 50 -1.11 -6.30 -4.88
C ALA A 50 -1.46 -7.52 -4.00
N GLU A 51 -0.49 -8.33 -3.63
CA GLU A 51 -0.67 -9.45 -2.70
C GLU A 51 -1.04 -8.96 -1.29
N VAL A 52 -0.34 -7.95 -0.78
CA VAL A 52 -0.65 -7.30 0.51
C VAL A 52 -2.06 -6.72 0.51
N ALA A 53 -2.51 -6.12 -0.60
CA ALA A 53 -3.87 -5.58 -0.69
C ALA A 53 -4.94 -6.66 -0.49
N GLN A 54 -4.70 -7.90 -0.95
CA GLN A 54 -5.59 -9.03 -0.73
C GLN A 54 -5.51 -9.54 0.72
N LEU A 55 -4.29 -9.71 1.25
CA LEU A 55 -4.07 -10.15 2.63
C LEU A 55 -4.70 -9.21 3.65
N ARG A 56 -4.52 -7.89 3.48
CA ARG A 56 -5.09 -6.88 4.38
C ARG A 56 -6.59 -7.04 4.60
N GLY A 57 -7.34 -7.49 3.60
CA GLY A 57 -8.78 -7.70 3.74
C GLY A 57 -9.15 -8.63 4.90
N GLN A 58 -8.31 -9.60 5.20
CA GLN A 58 -8.49 -10.60 6.26
C GLN A 58 -7.65 -10.29 7.52
N HIS A 59 -6.67 -9.40 7.41
CA HIS A 59 -5.72 -9.06 8.47
C HIS A 59 -5.99 -7.69 9.12
N ARG A 60 -7.18 -7.14 8.93
CA ARG A 60 -7.63 -5.93 9.65
C ARG A 60 -8.44 -6.35 10.87
N LEU A 61 -7.97 -5.97 12.05
CA LEU A 61 -8.55 -6.35 13.31
C LEU A 61 -9.44 -5.23 13.89
N THR A 62 -10.54 -5.61 14.52
CA THR A 62 -11.26 -4.71 15.42
C THR A 62 -10.38 -4.39 16.64
N GLU A 63 -10.75 -3.40 17.44
CA GLU A 63 -10.01 -3.08 18.67
C GLU A 63 -9.94 -4.28 19.62
N ASP A 64 -11.05 -4.98 19.83
CA ASP A 64 -11.09 -6.15 20.72
C ASP A 64 -10.24 -7.31 20.20
N GLN A 65 -10.24 -7.56 18.89
CA GLN A 65 -9.38 -8.58 18.28
C GLN A 65 -7.89 -8.21 18.38
N PHE A 66 -7.57 -6.93 18.21
CA PHE A 66 -6.19 -6.43 18.36
C PHE A 66 -5.69 -6.63 19.78
N ILE A 67 -6.51 -6.26 20.79
CA ILE A 67 -6.19 -6.46 22.20
C ILE A 67 -6.02 -7.95 22.53
N ALA A 68 -6.93 -8.80 22.06
CA ALA A 68 -6.84 -10.23 22.30
C ALA A 68 -5.57 -10.83 21.70
N MET A 69 -5.25 -10.50 20.44
CA MET A 69 -4.03 -11.00 19.77
C MET A 69 -2.76 -10.43 20.41
N ALA A 70 -2.77 -9.19 20.88
CA ALA A 70 -1.63 -8.58 21.57
C ALA A 70 -1.27 -9.30 22.87
N ALA A 71 -2.23 -9.97 23.51
CA ALA A 71 -2.02 -10.75 24.73
C ALA A 71 -1.43 -12.16 24.48
N GLU A 72 -1.42 -12.62 23.21
CA GLU A 72 -0.90 -13.93 22.86
C GLU A 72 0.63 -13.95 22.90
N PRO A 73 1.26 -15.00 23.47
CA PRO A 73 2.71 -15.12 23.53
C PRO A 73 3.37 -15.04 22.15
N GLY A 74 4.44 -14.28 22.03
CA GLY A 74 5.20 -14.13 20.78
C GLY A 74 4.63 -13.10 19.82
N THR A 75 3.49 -12.48 20.12
CA THR A 75 2.95 -11.36 19.34
C THR A 75 3.75 -10.09 19.59
N VAL A 76 4.05 -9.35 18.54
CA VAL A 76 4.76 -8.07 18.61
C VAL A 76 3.84 -6.94 18.17
N ILE A 77 3.58 -5.97 19.03
CA ILE A 77 2.99 -4.69 18.60
C ILE A 77 4.11 -3.82 18.07
N PHE A 78 4.00 -3.35 16.82
CA PHE A 78 5.05 -2.61 16.14
C PHE A 78 4.61 -1.21 15.75
N ASP A 79 5.34 -0.21 16.22
CA ASP A 79 5.14 1.21 15.93
C ASP A 79 6.27 1.72 15.02
N ALA A 80 5.94 2.04 13.78
CA ALA A 80 6.88 2.58 12.78
C ALA A 80 6.85 4.11 12.68
N ARG A 81 6.19 4.82 13.59
CA ARG A 81 6.17 6.29 13.60
C ARG A 81 7.55 6.84 13.96
N SER A 82 7.72 8.16 13.88
CA SER A 82 8.97 8.79 14.35
C SER A 82 9.12 8.64 15.87
N ASP A 83 10.38 8.63 16.33
CA ASP A 83 10.73 8.54 17.75
C ASP A 83 9.98 9.59 18.60
N ASP A 84 9.96 10.86 18.16
CA ASP A 84 9.20 11.93 18.85
C ASP A 84 7.73 11.57 19.09
N LYS A 85 7.06 10.91 18.14
CA LYS A 85 5.66 10.53 18.25
C LYS A 85 5.47 9.34 19.16
N TYR A 86 6.37 8.37 19.06
CA TYR A 86 6.39 7.20 19.94
C TYR A 86 6.60 7.60 21.40
N GLN A 87 7.63 8.39 21.70
CA GLN A 87 7.96 8.84 23.06
C GLN A 87 6.80 9.63 23.72
N LYS A 88 6.03 10.35 22.91
CA LYS A 88 4.90 11.13 23.43
C LYS A 88 3.70 10.26 23.80
N LEU A 89 3.31 9.36 22.90
CA LEU A 89 2.15 8.48 23.14
C LEU A 89 2.19 7.30 22.16
N HIS A 90 2.16 6.09 22.66
CA HIS A 90 2.11 4.84 21.90
C HIS A 90 1.22 3.81 22.59
N ILE A 91 0.79 2.75 21.88
CA ILE A 91 0.10 1.61 22.49
C ILE A 91 1.09 0.94 23.44
N LYS A 92 0.61 0.64 24.67
CA LYS A 92 1.40 -0.03 25.70
C LYS A 92 2.09 -1.29 25.16
N ASP A 93 3.32 -1.52 25.60
CA ASP A 93 4.19 -2.63 25.21
C ASP A 93 4.62 -2.64 23.70
N ALA A 94 4.25 -1.63 22.93
CA ALA A 94 4.68 -1.54 21.53
C ALA A 94 6.19 -1.43 21.41
N LYS A 95 6.77 -2.19 20.48
CA LYS A 95 8.17 -2.07 20.07
C LYS A 95 8.27 -1.01 18.99
N HIS A 96 9.34 -0.21 19.05
CA HIS A 96 9.52 0.92 18.15
C HIS A 96 10.74 0.77 17.25
N LEU A 97 10.54 1.14 15.97
CA LEU A 97 11.60 1.42 15.02
C LEU A 97 11.03 2.40 13.99
N SER A 98 11.60 3.60 13.92
CA SER A 98 11.17 4.60 12.94
C SER A 98 11.22 4.04 11.51
N PHE A 99 10.21 4.33 10.70
CA PHE A 99 10.09 3.79 9.34
C PHE A 99 11.34 4.04 8.47
N SER A 100 11.99 5.18 8.63
CA SER A 100 13.23 5.53 7.95
C SER A 100 14.43 4.66 8.33
N GLU A 101 14.39 4.01 9.49
CA GLU A 101 15.48 3.18 10.03
C GLU A 101 15.27 1.68 9.75
N ILE A 102 14.17 1.32 9.08
CA ILE A 102 13.85 -0.08 8.82
C ILE A 102 14.86 -0.68 7.84
N THR A 103 15.63 -1.63 8.36
CA THR A 103 16.48 -2.54 7.60
C THR A 103 16.22 -3.97 8.08
N GLU A 104 16.69 -4.98 7.35
CA GLU A 104 16.55 -6.37 7.78
C GLU A 104 17.21 -6.63 9.13
N SER A 105 18.40 -6.06 9.34
CA SER A 105 19.14 -6.18 10.60
C SER A 105 18.40 -5.56 11.78
N GLU A 106 17.84 -4.35 11.60
CA GLU A 106 17.13 -3.66 12.68
C GLU A 106 15.79 -4.34 13.00
N LEU A 107 15.05 -4.78 11.98
CA LEU A 107 13.82 -5.57 12.19
C LEU A 107 14.13 -6.88 12.94
N GLY A 108 15.21 -7.58 12.60
CA GLY A 108 15.58 -8.82 13.26
C GLY A 108 15.92 -8.66 14.74
N LYS A 109 16.31 -7.47 15.20
CA LYS A 109 16.51 -7.20 16.63
C LYS A 109 15.19 -7.05 17.40
N ILE A 110 14.15 -6.56 16.73
CA ILE A 110 12.84 -6.23 17.32
C ILE A 110 11.86 -7.38 17.13
N ILE A 111 11.90 -8.02 15.95
CA ILE A 111 11.04 -9.13 15.54
C ILE A 111 11.93 -10.25 15.02
N PRO A 112 12.56 -11.04 15.90
CA PRO A 112 13.54 -12.05 15.49
C PRO A 112 12.92 -13.14 14.60
N GLU A 113 11.67 -13.52 14.87
CA GLU A 113 11.00 -14.59 14.15
C GLU A 113 10.12 -14.05 13.02
N LYS A 114 10.44 -14.39 11.76
CA LYS A 114 9.66 -13.96 10.59
C LYS A 114 8.20 -14.43 10.60
N SER A 115 7.92 -15.52 11.32
CA SER A 115 6.59 -16.10 11.48
C SER A 115 5.78 -15.50 12.64
N ALA A 116 6.40 -14.67 13.49
CA ALA A 116 5.70 -14.05 14.61
C ALA A 116 4.51 -13.21 14.15
N PRO A 117 3.39 -13.23 14.89
CA PRO A 117 2.32 -12.27 14.67
C PRO A 117 2.80 -10.85 14.93
N VAL A 118 2.64 -9.96 13.94
CA VAL A 118 3.04 -8.55 14.06
C VAL A 118 1.80 -7.68 13.94
N LEU A 119 1.49 -6.93 14.97
CA LEU A 119 0.37 -6.00 15.02
C LEU A 119 0.86 -4.59 14.73
N ILE A 120 0.36 -3.97 13.67
CA ILE A 120 0.73 -2.60 13.30
C ILE A 120 -0.41 -1.61 13.53
N TYR A 121 -0.05 -0.38 13.82
CA TYR A 121 -0.93 0.77 13.89
C TYR A 121 -0.19 2.04 13.45
N CYS A 122 -0.94 3.11 13.19
CA CYS A 122 -0.32 4.37 12.80
C CYS A 122 -1.14 5.60 13.22
N ASN A 123 -0.71 6.75 12.75
CA ASN A 123 -1.37 8.04 13.00
C ASN A 123 -2.86 8.03 12.63
N ASN A 124 -3.22 7.36 11.53
CA ASN A 124 -4.57 7.36 10.98
C ASN A 124 -5.54 6.43 11.73
N ASN A 125 -5.08 5.75 12.78
CA ASN A 125 -5.96 4.95 13.64
C ASN A 125 -6.58 5.75 14.79
N PHE A 126 -6.12 6.98 15.05
CA PHE A 126 -6.52 7.70 16.25
C PHE A 126 -6.96 9.14 16.00
N LEU A 127 -8.02 9.55 16.69
CA LEU A 127 -8.53 10.91 16.78
C LEU A 127 -8.20 11.54 18.15
N ASN A 128 -8.30 12.88 18.20
CA ASN A 128 -8.19 13.68 19.42
C ASN A 128 -6.81 13.68 20.10
N ALA A 129 -5.77 13.34 19.33
CA ALA A 129 -4.38 13.46 19.76
C ALA A 129 -3.47 13.97 18.60
N PRO A 130 -3.72 15.17 18.04
CA PRO A 130 -3.07 15.62 16.80
C PRO A 130 -1.56 15.82 16.94
N ASN A 131 -1.06 16.07 18.16
CA ASN A 131 0.37 16.23 18.41
C ASN A 131 1.14 14.90 18.35
N THR A 132 0.46 13.78 18.56
CA THR A 132 1.05 12.43 18.61
C THR A 132 0.59 11.56 17.44
N PHE A 133 -0.68 11.66 17.07
CA PHE A 133 -1.29 10.95 15.97
C PHE A 133 -1.77 11.92 14.87
N ALA A 134 -0.83 12.68 14.29
CA ALA A 134 -1.14 13.62 13.21
C ALA A 134 -1.63 12.87 11.98
N THR A 135 -2.89 13.10 11.60
CA THR A 135 -3.55 12.43 10.46
C THR A 135 -2.82 12.74 9.15
N LYS A 136 -2.61 11.70 8.36
CA LYS A 136 -2.06 11.77 7.00
C LYS A 136 -3.15 11.54 5.96
N ALA A 137 -2.91 11.95 4.71
CA ALA A 137 -3.80 11.57 3.61
C ALA A 137 -4.00 10.04 3.60
N PRO A 138 -5.23 9.53 3.33
CA PRO A 138 -5.52 8.11 3.45
C PRO A 138 -4.56 7.21 2.66
N ALA A 139 -4.22 7.57 1.42
CA ALA A 139 -3.28 6.81 0.58
C ALA A 139 -1.81 6.91 1.05
N ALA A 140 -1.48 7.88 1.92
CA ALA A 140 -0.17 8.03 2.56
C ALA A 140 -0.16 7.54 4.01
N SER A 141 -1.16 6.75 4.41
CA SER A 141 -1.21 6.12 5.73
C SER A 141 0.01 5.25 5.97
N LEU A 142 0.66 5.44 7.12
CA LEU A 142 1.88 4.69 7.45
C LEU A 142 1.63 3.18 7.53
N ASN A 143 0.42 2.72 7.92
CA ASN A 143 0.09 1.30 7.90
C ASN A 143 0.25 0.66 6.52
N ILE A 144 -0.11 1.37 5.44
CA ILE A 144 0.05 0.88 4.08
C ILE A 144 1.54 0.62 3.79
N HIS A 145 2.38 1.59 4.12
CA HIS A 145 3.83 1.49 3.89
C HIS A 145 4.48 0.45 4.79
N THR A 146 4.11 0.43 6.07
CA THR A 146 4.65 -0.51 7.06
C THR A 146 4.30 -1.95 6.70
N PHE A 147 3.03 -2.24 6.33
CA PHE A 147 2.62 -3.58 5.94
C PHE A 147 3.42 -4.07 4.72
N ASN A 148 3.49 -3.25 3.65
CA ASN A 148 4.26 -3.58 2.46
C ASN A 148 5.75 -3.80 2.79
N THR A 149 6.33 -2.96 3.64
CA THR A 149 7.73 -3.07 4.02
C THR A 149 7.99 -4.36 4.78
N LEU A 150 7.20 -4.67 5.80
CA LEU A 150 7.33 -5.92 6.56
C LEU A 150 7.18 -7.14 5.65
N TYR A 151 6.20 -7.12 4.73
CA TYR A 151 5.99 -8.19 3.76
C TYR A 151 7.21 -8.37 2.83
N ASN A 152 7.78 -7.27 2.33
CA ASN A 152 9.00 -7.32 1.51
C ASN A 152 10.22 -7.87 2.25
N TYR A 153 10.27 -7.74 3.57
CA TYR A 153 11.28 -8.36 4.44
C TYR A 153 10.93 -9.78 4.90
N GLY A 154 9.82 -10.37 4.38
CA GLY A 154 9.41 -11.75 4.64
C GLY A 154 8.58 -11.97 5.91
N TYR A 155 8.07 -10.91 6.54
CA TYR A 155 7.09 -11.01 7.62
C TYR A 155 5.69 -11.11 7.00
N THR A 156 5.13 -12.31 6.95
CA THR A 156 3.82 -12.56 6.29
C THR A 156 2.64 -12.59 7.25
N ASN A 157 2.92 -12.67 8.56
CA ASN A 157 1.91 -12.76 9.61
C ASN A 157 1.64 -11.38 10.25
N VAL A 158 1.38 -10.36 9.38
CA VAL A 158 1.16 -8.97 9.78
C VAL A 158 -0.32 -8.66 9.82
N TYR A 159 -0.76 -8.03 10.91
CA TYR A 159 -2.14 -7.58 11.11
C TYR A 159 -2.17 -6.09 11.43
N GLU A 160 -3.23 -5.39 11.06
CA GLU A 160 -3.35 -3.97 11.36
C GLU A 160 -4.58 -3.65 12.23
N LEU A 161 -4.45 -2.66 13.10
CA LEU A 161 -5.58 -2.04 13.74
C LEU A 161 -6.48 -1.41 12.67
N GLY A 162 -7.72 -1.90 12.52
CA GLY A 162 -8.61 -1.51 11.44
C GLY A 162 -9.38 -0.20 11.69
N PRO A 163 -9.95 0.03 12.89
CA PRO A 163 -10.83 1.16 13.15
C PRO A 163 -10.09 2.48 13.31
N LEU A 164 -10.86 3.57 13.17
CA LEU A 164 -10.48 4.91 13.61
C LEU A 164 -11.06 5.12 15.02
N LEU A 165 -10.20 5.22 16.02
CA LEU A 165 -10.54 5.28 17.43
C LEU A 165 -10.35 6.69 18.02
N ASP A 166 -11.17 7.08 18.97
CA ASP A 166 -10.88 8.24 19.83
C ASP A 166 -9.95 7.79 20.96
N VAL A 167 -8.73 8.33 21.02
CA VAL A 167 -7.74 7.99 22.07
C VAL A 167 -8.32 8.06 23.48
N ARG A 168 -9.28 8.97 23.72
CA ARG A 168 -9.88 9.19 25.04
C ARG A 168 -10.95 8.12 25.41
N LYS A 169 -11.37 7.30 24.44
CA LYS A 169 -12.44 6.30 24.58
C LYS A 169 -12.00 4.90 24.19
N ALA A 170 -10.81 4.78 23.62
CA ALA A 170 -10.23 3.50 23.22
C ALA A 170 -10.06 2.60 24.46
N LYS A 171 -10.26 1.31 24.27
CA LYS A 171 -9.98 0.26 25.27
C LYS A 171 -8.48 -0.06 25.33
N LEU A 172 -7.75 0.26 24.27
CA LEU A 172 -6.30 0.13 24.19
C LEU A 172 -5.64 0.97 25.29
N GLN A 173 -4.64 0.37 25.95
CA GLN A 173 -3.81 1.08 26.90
C GLN A 173 -2.67 1.81 26.15
N PHE A 174 -2.29 2.97 26.66
CA PHE A 174 -1.24 3.79 26.10
C PHE A 174 -0.14 4.06 27.11
N GLU A 175 1.07 4.29 26.60
CA GLU A 175 2.26 4.73 27.32
C GLU A 175 2.88 5.94 26.64
N GLY A 176 3.78 6.65 27.34
CA GLY A 176 4.48 7.81 26.85
C GLY A 176 4.33 9.03 27.73
N THR A 177 5.03 10.10 27.38
CA THR A 177 5.11 11.32 28.20
C THR A 177 3.83 12.17 28.22
N GLN A 178 2.88 11.90 27.32
CA GLN A 178 1.61 12.60 27.20
C GLN A 178 0.40 11.74 27.61
N VAL A 179 0.64 10.58 28.18
CA VAL A 179 -0.43 9.84 28.87
C VAL A 179 -0.86 10.72 30.07
N LYS A 180 -2.11 11.18 30.04
CA LYS A 180 -2.68 11.79 31.25
C LYS A 180 -2.94 10.66 32.23
N GLU A 181 -2.31 10.73 33.37
CA GLU A 181 -2.69 9.89 34.50
C GLU A 181 -4.20 10.10 34.79
N PRO A 182 -4.93 9.03 35.10
CA PRO A 182 -6.36 9.08 35.33
C PRO A 182 -6.75 10.01 36.51
#